data_9dc967e4b6e2b0581cfa204bfdae99d2
#
_entry.id   9dc967e4b6e2b0581cfa204bfdae99d2
#
_cell.length_a   1.000
_cell.length_b   1.000
_cell.length_c   1.000
_cell.angle_alpha   90.00
_cell.angle_beta   90.00
_cell.angle_gamma   90.00
#
_symmetry.space_group_name_H-M   'P 1'
#
loop_
_entity.id
_entity.type
_entity.pdbx_description
1 polymer ?
#
loop_
_entity_poly.entity_id
_entity_poly.type
_entity_poly.pdbx_seq_one_letter_code
_entity_poly.pdbx_strand_id
1 'polypeptide(L)'
;MDVLKVSSKSNPNSVAGALAGVLREEGKAELQAIGAGALNQAIKAIAIARGFVAPHGMDLVCIPAFIDINIDGEERTAIKLLVEPRWWKAESCQRLSVLFCKEQRWAFIPHK
;
A
#
# COMPACT_ATOMS: atom_id res chain seq x y z
N MET A 1 2.78 -13.97 8.50
CA MET A 1 2.53 -12.68 7.86
C MET A 1 1.07 -12.30 8.03
N ASP A 2 0.83 -11.13 8.59
CA ASP A 2 -0.52 -10.69 8.83
C ASP A 2 -1.20 -10.27 7.54
N VAL A 3 -2.45 -10.67 7.39
CA VAL A 3 -3.25 -10.32 6.23
C VAL A 3 -4.26 -9.25 6.66
N LEU A 4 -4.23 -8.14 5.96
CA LEU A 4 -5.18 -7.05 6.19
C LEU A 4 -6.30 -7.15 5.15
N LYS A 5 -7.51 -7.29 5.62
CA LYS A 5 -8.67 -7.34 4.72
C LYS A 5 -9.24 -5.94 4.59
N VAL A 6 -9.38 -5.49 3.35
CA VAL A 6 -9.82 -4.13 3.06
C VAL A 6 -11.16 -4.19 2.34
N SER A 7 -12.08 -3.35 2.77
CA SER A 7 -13.39 -3.22 2.13
C SER A 7 -13.53 -1.83 1.52
N SER A 8 -14.58 -1.65 0.72
CA SER A 8 -14.87 -0.34 0.14
C SER A 8 -15.17 0.73 1.19
N LYS A 9 -15.53 0.30 2.40
CA LYS A 9 -15.82 1.19 3.52
C LYS A 9 -14.66 1.38 4.47
N SER A 10 -13.55 0.71 4.24
CA SER A 10 -12.37 0.85 5.09
C SER A 10 -11.80 2.26 4.98
N ASN A 11 -11.36 2.79 6.11
CA ASN A 11 -10.69 4.09 6.13
C ASN A 11 -9.23 3.90 5.73
N PRO A 12 -8.78 4.51 4.63
CA PRO A 12 -7.40 4.32 4.16
C PRO A 12 -6.35 4.73 5.20
N ASN A 13 -6.63 5.76 5.98
CA ASN A 13 -5.68 6.21 7.01
C ASN A 13 -5.49 5.16 8.10
N SER A 14 -6.58 4.52 8.52
CA SER A 14 -6.51 3.46 9.54
C SER A 14 -5.79 2.23 9.00
N VAL A 15 -6.09 1.86 7.76
CA VAL A 15 -5.42 0.73 7.11
C VAL A 15 -3.93 1.02 6.96
N ALA A 16 -3.59 2.25 6.58
CA ALA A 16 -2.19 2.65 6.43
C ALA A 16 -1.42 2.56 7.73
N GLY A 17 -2.04 2.96 8.84
CA GLY A 17 -1.42 2.84 10.16
C GLY A 17 -1.15 1.38 10.52
N ALA A 18 -2.13 0.51 10.30
CA ALA A 18 -1.98 -0.92 10.53
C ALA A 18 -0.90 -1.51 9.63
N LEU A 19 -0.90 -1.11 8.36
CA LEU A 19 0.09 -1.57 7.39
C LEU A 19 1.51 -1.19 7.80
N ALA A 20 1.70 0.06 8.19
CA ALA A 20 3.01 0.54 8.65
C ALA A 20 3.49 -0.23 9.88
N GLY A 21 2.57 -0.54 10.79
CA GLY A 21 2.88 -1.35 11.97
C GLY A 21 3.35 -2.75 11.62
N VAL A 22 2.62 -3.42 10.72
CA VAL A 22 2.99 -4.77 10.28
C VAL A 22 4.34 -4.76 9.56
N LEU A 23 4.58 -3.76 8.72
CA LEU A 23 5.85 -3.66 8.01
C LEU A 23 7.03 -3.48 8.96
N ARG A 24 6.85 -2.72 10.03
CA ARG A 24 7.92 -2.53 11.02
C ARG A 24 8.20 -3.80 11.81
N GLU A 25 7.17 -4.58 12.12
CA GLU A 25 7.33 -5.78 12.92
C GLU A 25 7.76 -6.99 12.09
N GLU A 26 7.14 -7.20 10.93
CA GLU A 26 7.34 -8.41 10.15
C GLU A 26 8.10 -8.19 8.85
N GLY A 27 8.22 -6.96 8.40
CA GLY A 27 8.94 -6.64 7.18
C GLY A 27 8.16 -6.86 5.90
N LYS A 28 7.00 -7.47 5.98
CA LYS A 28 6.11 -7.72 4.83
C LYS A 28 4.67 -7.64 5.28
N ALA A 29 3.79 -7.34 4.36
CA ALA A 29 2.36 -7.33 4.64
C ALA A 29 1.60 -7.77 3.42
N GLU A 30 0.39 -8.26 3.63
CA GLU A 30 -0.51 -8.65 2.55
C GLU A 30 -1.84 -7.96 2.76
N LEU A 31 -2.36 -7.36 1.71
CA LEU A 31 -3.69 -6.77 1.69
C LEU A 31 -4.56 -7.59 0.77
N GLN A 32 -5.79 -7.85 1.17
CA GLN A 32 -6.75 -8.54 0.33
C GLN A 32 -7.95 -7.64 0.10
N ALA A 33 -8.35 -7.50 -1.15
CA ALA A 33 -9.46 -6.63 -1.54
C ALA A 33 -10.35 -7.34 -2.55
N ILE A 34 -11.65 -7.28 -2.32
CA ILE A 34 -12.65 -7.80 -3.23
C ILE A 34 -13.43 -6.63 -3.78
N GLY A 35 -13.37 -6.47 -5.10
CA GLY A 35 -14.08 -5.41 -5.79
C GLY A 35 -13.28 -4.13 -5.94
N ALA A 36 -13.72 -3.30 -6.87
CA ALA A 36 -12.99 -2.08 -7.24
C ALA A 36 -12.90 -1.08 -6.11
N GLY A 37 -13.97 -0.92 -5.33
CA GLY A 37 -13.98 0.03 -4.22
C GLY A 37 -12.98 -0.36 -3.14
N ALA A 38 -12.92 -1.66 -2.80
CA ALA A 38 -11.98 -2.16 -1.82
C ALA A 38 -10.54 -2.01 -2.31
N LEU A 39 -10.30 -2.32 -3.58
CA LEU A 39 -8.99 -2.17 -4.17
C LEU A 39 -8.52 -0.71 -4.14
N ASN A 40 -9.41 0.22 -4.45
CA ASN A 40 -9.09 1.64 -4.41
C ASN A 40 -8.67 2.08 -3.00
N GLN A 41 -9.39 1.61 -1.98
CA GLN A 41 -9.05 1.93 -0.60
C GLN A 41 -7.71 1.30 -0.19
N ALA A 42 -7.43 0.10 -0.66
CA ALA A 42 -6.17 -0.57 -0.39
C ALA A 42 -4.99 0.19 -1.01
N ILE A 43 -5.12 0.61 -2.24
CA ILE A 43 -4.06 1.37 -2.92
C ILE A 43 -3.82 2.71 -2.22
N LYS A 44 -4.88 3.40 -1.84
CA LYS A 44 -4.75 4.65 -1.08
C LYS A 44 -4.02 4.42 0.24
N ALA A 45 -4.34 3.33 0.93
CA ALA A 45 -3.68 2.99 2.19
C ALA A 45 -2.17 2.75 1.99
N ILE A 46 -1.79 2.07 0.92
CA ILE A 46 -0.39 1.85 0.61
C ILE A 46 0.33 3.18 0.34
N ALA A 47 -0.32 4.06 -0.41
CA ALA A 47 0.23 5.37 -0.71
C ALA A 47 0.45 6.20 0.57
N ILE A 48 -0.51 6.15 1.49
CA ILE A 48 -0.40 6.85 2.77
C ILE A 48 0.70 6.22 3.63
N ALA A 49 0.75 4.90 3.70
CA ALA A 49 1.77 4.18 4.47
C ALA A 49 3.17 4.49 3.95
N ARG A 50 3.31 4.67 2.65
CA ARG A 50 4.58 5.05 2.05
C ARG A 50 5.10 6.35 2.65
N GLY A 51 4.21 7.32 2.87
CA GLY A 51 4.55 8.57 3.52
C GLY A 51 5.01 8.40 4.98
N PHE A 52 4.45 7.42 5.68
CA PHE A 52 4.85 7.14 7.06
C PHE A 52 6.23 6.54 7.17
N VAL A 53 6.66 5.74 6.20
CA VAL A 53 7.93 5.03 6.27
C VAL A 53 9.05 5.72 5.50
N ALA A 54 8.73 6.67 4.65
CA ALA A 54 9.73 7.38 3.85
C ALA A 54 10.80 8.08 4.69
N PRO A 55 10.46 8.75 5.82
CA PRO A 55 11.49 9.39 6.64
C PRO A 55 12.54 8.42 7.19
N HIS A 56 12.23 7.14 7.24
CA HIS A 56 13.17 6.12 7.71
C HIS A 56 14.00 5.51 6.58
N GLY A 57 13.93 6.07 5.40
CA GLY A 57 14.67 5.56 4.23
C GLY A 57 14.03 4.35 3.57
N MET A 58 12.80 4.03 3.94
CA MET A 58 12.07 2.88 3.40
C MET A 58 11.10 3.34 2.33
N ASP A 59 11.08 2.62 1.21
CA ASP A 59 10.06 2.77 0.19
C ASP A 59 9.27 1.48 0.12
N LEU A 60 8.09 1.52 -0.46
CA LEU A 60 7.24 0.35 -0.55
C LEU A 60 7.02 -0.05 -1.99
N VAL A 61 7.06 -1.35 -2.24
CA VAL A 61 6.65 -1.92 -3.51
C VAL A 61 5.45 -2.82 -3.26
N CYS A 62 4.60 -2.91 -4.26
CA CYS A 62 3.37 -3.68 -4.17
C CYS A 62 3.29 -4.63 -5.34
N ILE A 63 3.07 -5.90 -5.05
CA ILE A 63 2.95 -6.94 -6.06
C ILE A 63 1.52 -7.46 -6.04
N PRO A 64 0.72 -7.14 -7.06
CA PRO A 64 -0.66 -7.64 -7.13
C PRO A 64 -0.69 -9.07 -7.65
N ALA A 65 -1.65 -9.83 -7.16
CA ALA A 65 -1.92 -11.17 -7.62
C ALA A 65 -3.40 -11.50 -7.41
N PHE A 66 -3.91 -12.44 -8.18
CA PHE A 66 -5.26 -12.94 -7.94
C PHE A 66 -5.23 -14.03 -6.88
N ILE A 67 -6.27 -14.06 -6.06
CA ILE A 67 -6.49 -15.17 -5.15
C ILE A 67 -7.99 -15.48 -5.14
N ASP A 68 -8.32 -16.73 -4.90
CA ASP A 68 -9.70 -17.15 -4.77
C ASP A 68 -10.03 -17.27 -3.29
N ILE A 69 -11.11 -16.61 -2.90
CA ILE A 69 -11.59 -16.59 -1.53
C ILE A 69 -12.96 -17.23 -1.50
N ASN A 70 -13.17 -18.08 -0.51
CA ASN A 70 -14.49 -18.69 -0.30
C ASN A 70 -15.20 -17.90 0.80
N ILE A 71 -16.32 -17.28 0.44
CA ILE A 71 -17.16 -16.53 1.36
C ILE A 71 -18.55 -17.17 1.34
N ASP A 72 -18.93 -17.75 2.48
CA ASP A 72 -20.25 -18.38 2.65
C ASP A 72 -20.58 -19.39 1.56
N GLY A 73 -19.59 -20.20 1.18
CA GLY A 73 -19.76 -21.22 0.15
C GLY A 73 -19.62 -20.74 -1.27
N GLU A 74 -19.47 -19.43 -1.48
CA GLU A 74 -19.23 -18.86 -2.82
C GLU A 74 -17.75 -18.55 -3.00
N GLU A 75 -17.23 -18.98 -4.14
CA GLU A 75 -15.89 -18.60 -4.53
C GLU A 75 -15.92 -17.21 -5.15
N ARG A 76 -15.08 -16.33 -4.64
CA ARG A 76 -14.90 -15.00 -5.20
C ARG A 76 -13.44 -14.76 -5.50
N THR A 77 -13.20 -14.13 -6.62
CA THR A 77 -11.87 -13.71 -6.99
C THR A 77 -11.55 -12.39 -6.29
N ALA A 78 -10.44 -12.38 -5.57
CA ALA A 78 -9.96 -11.18 -4.89
C ALA A 78 -8.59 -10.82 -5.44
N ILE A 79 -8.15 -9.63 -5.12
CA ILE A 79 -6.79 -9.19 -5.42
C ILE A 79 -6.01 -9.17 -4.12
N LYS A 80 -4.90 -9.86 -4.14
CA LYS A 80 -3.92 -9.85 -3.08
C LYS A 80 -2.83 -8.86 -3.45
N LEU A 81 -2.52 -7.95 -2.54
CA LEU A 81 -1.45 -6.98 -2.73
C LEU A 81 -0.36 -7.32 -1.72
N LEU A 82 0.76 -7.81 -2.20
CA LEU A 82 1.90 -8.08 -1.35
C LEU A 82 2.75 -6.83 -1.26
N VAL A 83 2.89 -6.29 -0.06
CA VAL A 83 3.63 -5.05 0.18
C VAL A 83 4.94 -5.39 0.85
N GLU A 84 6.02 -4.97 0.25
CA GLU A 84 7.37 -5.21 0.74
C GLU A 84 8.16 -3.92 0.77
N PRO A 85 9.09 -3.77 1.72
CA PRO A 85 9.95 -2.60 1.75
C PRO A 85 11.05 -2.69 0.70
N ARG A 86 11.41 -1.55 0.19
CA ARG A 86 12.58 -1.39 -0.65
C ARG A 86 13.42 -0.29 -0.01
N TRP A 87 14.66 -0.62 0.36
CA TRP A 87 15.53 0.32 1.03
C TRP A 87 16.29 1.16 0.03
N TRP A 88 16.43 2.44 0.32
CA TRP A 88 17.16 3.35 -0.54
C TRP A 88 18.62 3.37 -0.13
N LYS A 89 19.51 3.38 -1.13
CA LYS A 89 20.93 3.66 -0.89
C LYS A 89 21.07 5.17 -0.65
N ALA A 90 22.23 5.59 -0.09
CA ALA A 90 22.43 6.99 0.26
C ALA A 90 22.17 7.93 -0.93
N GLU A 91 22.64 7.56 -2.11
CA GLU A 91 22.39 8.34 -3.32
C GLU A 91 20.92 8.38 -3.69
N SER A 92 20.25 7.28 -3.47
CA SER A 92 18.82 7.16 -3.75
C SER A 92 17.97 7.94 -2.75
N CYS A 93 18.47 8.14 -1.53
CA CYS A 93 17.74 8.94 -0.53
C CYS A 93 17.53 10.36 -0.98
N GLN A 94 18.56 10.98 -1.57
CA GLN A 94 18.43 12.31 -2.14
C GLN A 94 17.43 12.32 -3.29
N ARG A 95 17.53 11.31 -4.12
CA ARG A 95 16.61 11.15 -5.24
C ARG A 95 15.19 10.97 -4.74
N LEU A 96 15.02 10.23 -3.66
CA LEU A 96 13.70 10.04 -3.05
C LEU A 96 13.09 11.36 -2.61
N SER A 97 13.89 12.21 -1.95
CA SER A 97 13.40 13.52 -1.53
C SER A 97 12.93 14.36 -2.70
N VAL A 98 13.71 14.38 -3.77
CA VAL A 98 13.36 15.14 -4.97
C VAL A 98 12.11 14.56 -5.62
N LEU A 99 12.06 13.24 -5.75
CA LEU A 99 10.90 12.57 -6.34
C LEU A 99 9.65 12.79 -5.50
N PHE A 100 9.80 12.77 -4.19
CA PHE A 100 8.69 12.99 -3.29
C PHE A 100 8.10 14.39 -3.48
N CYS A 101 8.96 15.39 -3.58
CA CYS A 101 8.52 16.74 -3.86
C CYS A 101 7.85 16.85 -5.23
N LYS A 102 8.43 16.22 -6.23
CA LYS A 102 7.86 16.20 -7.57
C LYS A 102 6.53 15.50 -7.61
N GLU A 103 6.39 14.40 -6.91
CA GLU A 103 5.14 13.67 -6.84
C GLU A 103 4.04 14.51 -6.21
N GLN A 104 4.35 15.23 -5.13
CA GLN A 104 3.39 16.10 -4.48
C GLN A 104 2.96 17.23 -5.40
N ARG A 105 3.93 17.83 -6.10
CA ARG A 105 3.64 18.86 -7.09
C ARG A 105 2.78 18.29 -8.20
N TRP A 106 3.09 17.10 -8.63
CA TRP A 106 2.38 16.44 -9.70
C TRP A 106 0.93 16.17 -9.34
N ALA A 107 0.69 15.83 -8.09
CA ALA A 107 -0.66 15.58 -7.60
C ALA A 107 -1.55 16.81 -7.68
N PHE A 108 -0.95 18.02 -7.66
CA PHE A 108 -1.69 19.26 -7.74
C PHE A 108 -1.83 19.79 -9.17
N ILE A 109 -1.21 19.14 -10.14
CA ILE A 109 -1.38 19.54 -11.54
C ILE A 109 -2.71 18.98 -12.02
N PRO A 110 -3.66 19.83 -12.41
CA PRO A 110 -4.94 19.34 -12.91
C PRO A 110 -4.71 18.51 -14.16
N HIS A 111 -5.37 17.38 -14.22
CA HIS A 111 -5.32 16.57 -15.42
C HIS A 111 -6.07 17.26 -16.52
N LYS A 112 -5.37 17.52 -17.56
CA LYS A 112 -5.94 18.21 -18.71
C LYS A 112 -6.57 17.23 -19.67
#